data_8715797c41d3dce389daa8e8a6bfb9f4
#
_entry.id   8715797c41d3dce389daa8e8a6bfb9f4
#
_cell.length_a   1.000
_cell.length_b   1.000
_cell.length_c   1.000
_cell.angle_alpha   90.00
_cell.angle_beta   90.00
_cell.angle_gamma   90.00
#
_symmetry.space_group_name_H-M   'P 1'
#
loop_
_entity.id
_entity.type
_entity.pdbx_description
1 polymer ?
#
loop_
_entity_poly.entity_id
_entity_poly.type
_entity_poly.pdbx_seq_one_letter_code
_entity_poly.pdbx_strand_id
1 'polypeptide(L)'
;RDMKKFLNEVIYIIKDFPKEQRYVVGDRIESTAIDSLHIIARVYMGKDLNMRIADMVELQSNLELLNTLIEIAGEHQWIKGRGKLANLLLLMDSIGRQSTAWKGSLIEALKRSESERSQC
;
A
#
# COMPACT_ATOMS: atom_id res chain seq x y z
N ARG A 1 -0.91 2.87 9.91
CA ARG A 1 -1.40 4.24 10.22
C ARG A 1 -1.42 5.14 8.98
N ASP A 2 -0.32 5.18 8.25
CA ASP A 2 -0.24 5.97 7.02
C ASP A 2 -1.18 5.44 5.94
N MET A 3 -1.38 4.12 5.88
CA MET A 3 -2.30 3.52 4.91
C MET A 3 -3.75 3.93 5.19
N LYS A 4 -4.14 4.00 6.46
CA LYS A 4 -5.46 4.50 6.84
C LYS A 4 -5.62 5.96 6.42
N LYS A 5 -4.60 6.77 6.63
CA LYS A 5 -4.59 8.16 6.22
C LYS A 5 -4.72 8.29 4.70
N PHE A 6 -4.01 7.45 3.96
CA PHE A 6 -4.10 7.41 2.50
C PHE A 6 -5.52 7.08 2.05
N LEU A 7 -6.13 6.06 2.63
CA LEU A 7 -7.50 5.69 2.27
C LEU A 7 -8.48 6.83 2.52
N ASN A 8 -8.37 7.50 3.67
CA ASN A 8 -9.23 8.64 3.98
C ASN A 8 -9.08 9.75 2.95
N GLU A 9 -7.87 10.02 2.51
CA GLU A 9 -7.62 11.06 1.52
C GLU A 9 -8.16 10.68 0.15
N VAL A 10 -7.98 9.43 -0.30
CA VAL A 10 -8.48 9.01 -1.62
C VAL A 10 -10.00 8.97 -1.67
N ILE A 11 -10.67 8.57 -0.59
CA ILE A 11 -12.12 8.62 -0.52
C ILE A 11 -12.61 10.03 -0.81
N TYR A 12 -11.92 11.02 -0.26
CA TYR A 12 -12.28 12.41 -0.42
C TYR A 12 -12.05 12.90 -1.86
N ILE A 13 -10.89 12.58 -2.44
CA ILE A 13 -10.54 13.10 -3.77
C ILE A 13 -11.31 12.42 -4.90
N ILE A 14 -11.68 11.16 -4.74
CA ILE A 14 -12.40 10.41 -5.77
C ILE A 14 -13.76 11.05 -6.07
N LYS A 15 -14.35 11.74 -5.14
CA LYS A 15 -15.61 12.46 -5.35
C LYS A 15 -15.54 13.44 -6.52
N ASP A 16 -14.35 13.98 -6.78
CA ASP A 16 -14.13 14.95 -7.85
C ASP A 16 -13.73 14.32 -9.18
N PHE A 17 -13.58 13.00 -9.23
CA PHE A 17 -13.31 12.30 -10.48
C PHE A 17 -14.51 12.41 -11.43
N PRO A 18 -14.28 12.38 -12.76
CA PRO A 18 -15.39 12.27 -13.71
C PRO A 18 -16.26 11.05 -13.37
N LYS A 19 -17.56 11.18 -13.52
CA LYS A 19 -18.54 10.19 -13.08
C LYS A 19 -18.18 8.76 -13.50
N GLU A 20 -17.82 8.57 -14.77
CA GLU A 20 -17.47 7.24 -15.27
C GLU A 20 -16.21 6.70 -14.61
N GLN A 21 -15.24 7.56 -14.37
CA GLN A 21 -13.97 7.16 -13.79
C GLN A 21 -14.06 6.89 -12.29
N ARG A 22 -15.05 7.48 -11.61
CA ARG A 22 -15.31 7.14 -10.22
C ARG A 22 -15.64 5.67 -10.05
N TYR A 23 -16.37 5.10 -10.97
CA TYR A 23 -16.81 3.70 -10.92
C TYR A 23 -15.76 2.73 -11.47
N VAL A 24 -14.76 3.18 -12.18
CA VAL A 24 -13.70 2.33 -12.73
C VAL A 24 -12.41 2.53 -11.94
N VAL A 25 -11.78 3.68 -12.11
CA VAL A 25 -10.48 3.96 -11.47
C VAL A 25 -10.66 4.25 -9.98
N GLY A 26 -11.65 5.06 -9.63
CA GLY A 26 -11.91 5.41 -8.23
C GLY A 26 -12.22 4.19 -7.37
N ASP A 27 -13.11 3.33 -7.83
CA ASP A 27 -13.44 2.10 -7.10
C ASP A 27 -12.23 1.19 -6.94
N ARG A 28 -11.40 1.09 -7.97
CA ARG A 28 -10.20 0.27 -7.89
C ARG A 28 -9.18 0.83 -6.91
N ILE A 29 -9.02 2.15 -6.86
CA ILE A 29 -8.15 2.78 -5.87
C ILE A 29 -8.65 2.47 -4.46
N GLU A 30 -9.94 2.67 -4.21
CA GLU A 30 -10.51 2.39 -2.89
C GLU A 30 -10.38 0.93 -2.50
N SER A 31 -10.77 0.00 -3.39
CA SER A 31 -10.72 -1.42 -3.07
C SER A 31 -9.30 -1.91 -2.85
N THR A 32 -8.34 -1.43 -3.64
CA THR A 32 -6.94 -1.80 -3.48
C THR A 32 -6.37 -1.25 -2.16
N ALA A 33 -6.75 -0.04 -1.78
CA ALA A 33 -6.34 0.54 -0.50
C ALA A 33 -6.93 -0.25 0.68
N ILE A 34 -8.18 -0.64 0.58
CA ILE A 34 -8.84 -1.47 1.61
C ILE A 34 -8.16 -2.84 1.71
N ASP A 35 -7.88 -3.48 0.57
CA ASP A 35 -7.17 -4.75 0.53
C ASP A 35 -5.78 -4.62 1.16
N SER A 36 -5.10 -3.50 0.91
CA SER A 36 -3.78 -3.23 1.49
C SER A 36 -3.85 -3.12 3.02
N LEU A 37 -4.87 -2.47 3.55
CA LEU A 37 -5.10 -2.43 5.00
C LEU A 37 -5.31 -3.82 5.56
N HIS A 38 -6.06 -4.67 4.86
CA HIS A 38 -6.31 -6.04 5.26
C HIS A 38 -5.01 -6.86 5.29
N ILE A 39 -4.18 -6.69 4.27
CA ILE A 39 -2.88 -7.38 4.21
C ILE A 39 -2.00 -6.95 5.38
N ILE A 40 -1.95 -5.65 5.68
CA ILE A 40 -1.18 -5.13 6.81
C ILE A 40 -1.63 -5.78 8.11
N ALA A 41 -2.94 -5.91 8.31
CA ALA A 41 -3.49 -6.57 9.49
C ALA A 41 -3.06 -8.04 9.57
N ARG A 42 -3.10 -8.76 8.43
CA ARG A 42 -2.66 -10.17 8.38
C ARG A 42 -1.19 -10.31 8.76
N VAL A 43 -0.33 -9.42 8.26
CA VAL A 43 1.10 -9.44 8.60
C VAL A 43 1.30 -9.21 10.09
N TYR A 44 0.57 -8.24 10.64
CA TYR A 44 0.67 -7.88 12.05
C TYR A 44 0.27 -9.04 12.95
N MET A 45 -0.79 -9.76 12.60
CA MET A 45 -1.35 -10.84 13.41
C MET A 45 -0.73 -12.20 13.12
N GLY A 46 -0.08 -12.35 11.98
CA GLY A 46 0.50 -13.62 11.55
C GLY A 46 1.74 -14.01 12.35
N LYS A 47 1.98 -15.32 12.44
CA LYS A 47 3.11 -15.87 13.18
C LYS A 47 4.12 -16.58 12.29
N ASP A 48 3.68 -17.09 11.15
CA ASP A 48 4.55 -17.79 10.21
C ASP A 48 5.30 -16.77 9.36
N LEU A 49 6.62 -16.72 9.52
CA LEU A 49 7.47 -15.75 8.82
C LEU A 49 7.37 -15.87 7.30
N ASN A 50 7.31 -17.10 6.77
CA ASN A 50 7.21 -17.28 5.32
C ASN A 50 5.90 -16.68 4.76
N MET A 51 4.79 -16.90 5.45
CA MET A 51 3.51 -16.34 5.07
C MET A 51 3.50 -14.81 5.19
N ARG A 52 4.10 -14.31 6.26
CA ARG A 52 4.18 -12.86 6.47
C ARG A 52 4.98 -12.18 5.37
N ILE A 53 6.09 -12.79 4.96
CA ILE A 53 6.92 -12.26 3.86
C ILE A 53 6.14 -12.30 2.55
N ALA A 54 5.42 -13.39 2.27
CA ALA A 54 4.57 -13.48 1.08
C ALA A 54 3.49 -12.39 1.07
N ASP A 55 2.88 -12.12 2.22
CA ASP A 55 1.90 -11.03 2.36
C ASP A 55 2.54 -9.67 2.09
N MET A 56 3.79 -9.48 2.52
CA MET A 56 4.49 -8.21 2.24
C MET A 56 4.77 -8.03 0.75
N VAL A 57 5.07 -9.12 0.03
CA VAL A 57 5.23 -9.06 -1.44
C VAL A 57 3.90 -8.65 -2.10
N GLU A 58 2.79 -9.23 -1.65
CA GLU A 58 1.46 -8.87 -2.15
C GLU A 58 1.14 -7.41 -1.85
N LEU A 59 1.45 -6.95 -0.63
CA LEU A 59 1.26 -5.55 -0.25
C LEU A 59 2.05 -4.62 -1.18
N GLN A 60 3.31 -4.94 -1.46
CA GLN A 60 4.13 -4.12 -2.35
C GLN A 60 3.56 -4.04 -3.76
N SER A 61 2.99 -5.15 -4.25
CA SER A 61 2.30 -5.18 -5.54
C SER A 61 1.09 -4.24 -5.54
N ASN A 62 0.30 -4.27 -4.48
CA ASN A 62 -0.86 -3.37 -4.34
C ASN A 62 -0.42 -1.91 -4.28
N LEU A 63 0.65 -1.62 -3.56
CA LEU A 63 1.16 -0.25 -3.45
C LEU A 63 1.64 0.27 -4.81
N GLU A 64 2.27 -0.58 -5.60
CA GLU A 64 2.70 -0.23 -6.96
C GLU A 64 1.50 0.11 -7.84
N LEU A 65 0.45 -0.69 -7.77
CA LEU A 65 -0.79 -0.42 -8.51
C LEU A 65 -1.41 0.91 -8.08
N LEU A 66 -1.49 1.14 -6.76
CA LEU A 66 -2.04 2.40 -6.24
C LEU A 66 -1.25 3.60 -6.73
N ASN A 67 0.07 3.51 -6.69
CA ASN A 67 0.93 4.59 -7.16
C ASN A 67 0.66 4.89 -8.63
N THR A 68 0.57 3.86 -9.46
CA THR A 68 0.29 3.99 -10.89
C THR A 68 -1.07 4.64 -11.13
N LEU A 69 -2.11 4.19 -10.41
CA LEU A 69 -3.46 4.72 -10.59
C LEU A 69 -3.54 6.19 -10.15
N ILE A 70 -2.85 6.57 -9.07
CA ILE A 70 -2.80 7.96 -8.62
C ILE A 70 -2.06 8.83 -9.66
N GLU A 71 -0.98 8.32 -10.23
CA GLU A 71 -0.25 9.04 -11.30
C GLU A 71 -1.15 9.26 -12.52
N ILE A 72 -1.89 8.23 -12.92
CA ILE A 72 -2.85 8.34 -14.03
C ILE A 72 -3.90 9.41 -13.74
N ALA A 73 -4.46 9.38 -12.54
CA ALA A 73 -5.45 10.38 -12.13
C ALA A 73 -4.85 11.79 -12.14
N GLY A 74 -3.60 11.92 -11.76
CA GLY A 74 -2.88 13.19 -11.80
C GLY A 74 -2.66 13.68 -13.23
N GLU A 75 -2.25 12.79 -14.13
CA GLU A 75 -2.02 13.12 -15.54
C GLU A 75 -3.31 13.59 -16.24
N HIS A 76 -4.45 13.02 -15.88
CA HIS A 76 -5.73 13.42 -16.41
C HIS A 76 -6.36 14.60 -15.67
N GLN A 77 -5.68 15.10 -14.65
CA GLN A 77 -6.15 16.22 -13.84
C GLN A 77 -7.47 15.95 -13.12
N TRP A 78 -7.69 14.70 -12.71
CA TRP A 78 -8.89 14.33 -11.95
C TRP A 78 -8.78 14.69 -10.48
N ILE A 79 -7.57 14.89 -9.98
CA ILE A 79 -7.35 15.22 -8.57
C ILE A 79 -7.40 16.73 -8.42
N LYS A 80 -8.44 17.21 -7.76
CA LYS A 80 -8.68 18.63 -7.54
C LYS A 80 -8.08 19.07 -6.21
N GLY A 81 -7.73 20.32 -6.13
CA GLY A 81 -7.17 20.89 -4.92
C GLY A 81 -5.65 21.03 -4.99
N ARG A 82 -5.20 22.21 -4.55
CA ARG A 82 -3.80 22.56 -4.60
C ARG A 82 -2.97 21.66 -3.68
N GLY A 83 -1.95 21.05 -4.23
CA GLY A 83 -1.03 20.23 -3.46
C GLY A 83 -1.55 18.84 -3.09
N LYS A 84 -2.77 18.49 -3.45
CA LYS A 84 -3.34 17.19 -3.07
C LYS A 84 -2.64 16.03 -3.75
N LEU A 85 -2.34 16.14 -5.03
CA LEU A 85 -1.59 15.10 -5.76
C LEU A 85 -0.21 14.90 -5.13
N ALA A 86 0.51 16.00 -4.89
CA ALA A 86 1.84 15.94 -4.29
C ALA A 86 1.80 15.28 -2.90
N ASN A 87 0.80 15.63 -2.09
CA ASN A 87 0.64 15.04 -0.76
C ASN A 87 0.38 13.54 -0.83
N LEU A 88 -0.46 13.11 -1.77
CA LEU A 88 -0.72 11.67 -1.96
C LEU A 88 0.53 10.92 -2.39
N LEU A 89 1.30 11.47 -3.31
CA LEU A 89 2.53 10.83 -3.78
C LEU A 89 3.58 10.75 -2.68
N LEU A 90 3.68 11.78 -1.85
CA LEU A 90 4.59 11.76 -0.70
C LEU A 90 4.16 10.69 0.32
N LEU A 91 2.86 10.58 0.56
CA LEU A 91 2.32 9.58 1.47
C LEU A 91 2.58 8.17 0.94
N MET A 92 2.38 7.96 -0.37
CA MET A 92 2.70 6.68 -1.01
C MET A 92 4.17 6.32 -0.90
N ASP A 93 5.05 7.30 -1.07
CA ASP A 93 6.49 7.08 -0.93
C ASP A 93 6.84 6.65 0.50
N SER A 94 6.26 7.31 1.49
CA SER A 94 6.44 6.96 2.90
C SER A 94 5.98 5.54 3.19
N ILE A 95 4.78 5.17 2.72
CA ILE A 95 4.22 3.83 2.90
C ILE A 95 5.14 2.79 2.23
N GLY A 96 5.61 3.08 1.03
CA GLY A 96 6.52 2.19 0.29
C GLY A 96 7.81 1.93 1.04
N ARG A 97 8.42 2.99 1.59
CA ARG A 97 9.66 2.85 2.38
C ARG A 97 9.43 2.05 3.65
N GLN A 98 8.32 2.28 4.35
CA GLN A 98 7.96 1.52 5.54
C GLN A 98 7.75 0.04 5.22
N SER A 99 7.08 -0.26 4.12
CA SER A 99 6.84 -1.66 3.72
C SER A 99 8.14 -2.37 3.36
N THR A 100 9.05 -1.70 2.69
CA THR A 100 10.37 -2.26 2.34
C THR A 100 11.17 -2.57 3.61
N ALA A 101 11.19 -1.64 4.55
CA ALA A 101 11.89 -1.83 5.82
C ALA A 101 11.29 -2.99 6.63
N TRP A 102 9.96 -3.07 6.69
CA TRP A 102 9.26 -4.12 7.41
C TRP A 102 9.55 -5.49 6.79
N LYS A 103 9.44 -5.60 5.48
CA LYS A 103 9.76 -6.83 4.76
C LYS A 103 11.21 -7.25 5.02
N GLY A 104 12.14 -6.29 4.99
CA GLY A 104 13.55 -6.55 5.29
C GLY A 104 13.75 -7.12 6.69
N SER A 105 13.05 -6.58 7.68
CA SER A 105 13.09 -7.10 9.05
C SER A 105 12.59 -8.53 9.14
N LEU A 106 11.53 -8.88 8.42
CA LEU A 106 10.99 -10.23 8.39
C LEU A 106 11.96 -11.22 7.74
N ILE A 107 12.60 -10.80 6.65
CA ILE A 107 13.61 -11.62 5.97
C ILE A 107 14.80 -11.87 6.89
N GLU A 108 15.26 -10.85 7.61
CA GLU A 108 16.35 -11.01 8.58
C GLU A 108 15.96 -11.97 9.70
N ALA A 109 14.73 -11.85 10.20
CA ALA A 109 14.23 -12.76 11.25
C ALA A 109 14.20 -14.21 10.75
N LEU A 110 13.78 -14.41 9.49
CA LEU A 110 13.75 -15.74 8.89
C LEU A 110 15.16 -16.33 8.75
N LYS A 111 16.11 -15.53 8.28
CA LYS A 111 17.52 -15.96 8.16
C LYS A 111 18.10 -16.35 9.50
N ARG A 112 17.83 -15.58 10.55
CA ARG A 112 18.29 -15.92 11.90
C ARG A 112 17.69 -17.22 12.40
N SER A 113 16.39 -17.42 12.16
CA SER A 113 15.69 -18.65 12.53
C SER A 113 16.28 -19.88 11.83
N GLU A 114 16.57 -19.77 10.53
CA GLU A 114 17.18 -20.84 9.77
C GLU A 114 18.59 -21.15 10.23
N SER A 115 19.38 -20.12 10.53
CA SER A 115 20.73 -20.27 11.06
C SER A 115 20.73 -21.01 12.40
N GLU A 116 19.82 -20.65 13.30
CA GLU A 116 19.67 -21.31 14.60
C GLU A 116 19.29 -22.77 14.43
N ARG A 117 18.42 -23.12 13.50
CA ARG A 117 18.06 -24.50 13.20
C ARG A 117 19.26 -25.28 12.70
N SER A 118 20.10 -24.68 11.87
CA SER A 118 21.28 -25.34 11.31
C SER A 118 22.30 -25.67 12.39
N GLN A 119 22.32 -24.91 13.49
CA GLN A 119 23.25 -25.13 14.61
C GLN A 119 22.76 -26.21 15.57
N CYS A 120 21.51 -26.57 15.47
CA CYS A 120 20.94 -27.66 16.28
C CYS A 120 21.04 -28.98 15.57
#